data_6f33e9f4cec88d9911218fd18d7d6a23
#
_entry.id   6f33e9f4cec88d9911218fd18d7d6a23
#
_cell.length_a   1.000
_cell.length_b   1.000
_cell.length_c   1.000
_cell.angle_alpha   90.00
_cell.angle_beta   90.00
_cell.angle_gamma   90.00
#
_symmetry.space_group_name_H-M   'P 1'
#
loop_
_entity.id
_entity.type
_entity.pdbx_description
1 polymer ?
#
loop_
_entity_poly.entity_id
_entity_poly.type
_entity_poly.pdbx_seq_one_letter_code
_entity_poly.pdbx_strand_id
1 'polypeptide(L)'
;MARGGMIRELAALAVLVCALFLPVCAAASGPVAETRDLLVSAPPGGVPDGQLRALAGQTQALLDRVLEFWSMDSGVERFGKIRILFDEPRRGQCSSVFFWNRDGGRPVREVRVSGCADAPQMLAHKLTSAVFPQKDKLLRNMLGILSETRLGNPATFPLCGIGADAWVAALIRTKTFIPLRDLGPDDASWGMEEEGGRVTVFDRARQHAAYAEAGSFAEFLFRTYGLEKLRRLQRLSQDRPRPMQEVFGESLEALEARWLDALQRDGAALAEPLAAQLLREDRAGACEAARHRSAGRQ
;
A
#
# COMPACT_ATOMS: atom_id res chain seq x y z
N MET A 1 -17.46 -65.69 -56.61
CA MET A 1 -16.40 -66.70 -56.33
C MET A 1 -15.55 -66.16 -55.21
N ALA A 2 -15.39 -67.02 -54.19
CA ALA A 2 -14.36 -67.05 -53.13
C ALA A 2 -14.15 -65.76 -52.31
N ARG A 3 -14.62 -65.71 -51.12
CA ARG A 3 -14.15 -66.38 -49.86
C ARG A 3 -12.79 -65.89 -49.37
N GLY A 4 -12.76 -65.39 -48.21
CA GLY A 4 -11.60 -65.33 -47.37
C GLY A 4 -11.90 -64.58 -46.09
N GLY A 5 -12.54 -65.28 -45.14
CA GLY A 5 -12.66 -64.79 -43.75
C GLY A 5 -11.33 -64.86 -43.05
N MET A 6 -11.01 -63.95 -42.24
CA MET A 6 -9.99 -64.10 -41.22
C MET A 6 -10.40 -63.32 -39.96
N ILE A 7 -10.93 -64.09 -39.05
CA ILE A 7 -11.13 -63.74 -37.68
C ILE A 7 -9.73 -63.58 -37.10
N ARG A 8 -9.40 -62.38 -36.72
CA ARG A 8 -8.23 -62.14 -35.88
C ARG A 8 -8.68 -61.54 -34.55
N GLU A 9 -8.38 -62.30 -33.60
CA GLU A 9 -8.54 -62.06 -32.15
C GLU A 9 -8.05 -60.66 -31.80
N LEU A 10 -9.00 -59.84 -31.33
CA LEU A 10 -8.72 -58.62 -30.61
C LEU A 10 -8.34 -59.04 -29.16
N ALA A 11 -7.04 -59.21 -28.92
CA ALA A 11 -6.49 -59.28 -27.60
C ALA A 11 -6.82 -57.96 -26.91
N ALA A 12 -7.69 -58.02 -25.91
CA ALA A 12 -8.01 -56.91 -25.03
C ALA A 12 -6.76 -56.57 -24.23
N LEU A 13 -6.02 -55.59 -24.70
CA LEU A 13 -4.98 -54.93 -23.88
C LEU A 13 -5.68 -54.02 -22.91
N ALA A 14 -6.02 -54.59 -21.76
CA ALA A 14 -6.42 -53.79 -20.58
C ALA A 14 -5.20 -53.02 -20.15
N VAL A 15 -5.03 -51.81 -20.68
CA VAL A 15 -4.11 -50.81 -20.16
C VAL A 15 -4.67 -50.39 -18.83
N LEU A 16 -4.14 -51.00 -17.79
CA LEU A 16 -4.34 -50.57 -16.39
C LEU A 16 -3.69 -49.18 -16.28
N VAL A 17 -4.46 -48.11 -16.57
CA VAL A 17 -4.09 -46.77 -16.24
C VAL A 17 -4.20 -46.67 -14.70
N CYS A 18 -3.13 -47.07 -14.04
CA CYS A 18 -2.84 -46.65 -12.69
C CYS A 18 -2.73 -45.12 -12.78
N ALA A 19 -3.86 -44.45 -12.61
CA ALA A 19 -3.88 -43.06 -12.25
C ALA A 19 -3.09 -42.92 -10.94
N LEU A 20 -1.82 -42.65 -11.07
CA LEU A 20 -1.01 -42.11 -9.99
C LEU A 20 -1.70 -40.82 -9.56
N PHE A 21 -2.66 -40.94 -8.65
CA PHE A 21 -3.02 -39.87 -7.76
C PHE A 21 -1.78 -39.56 -6.96
N LEU A 22 -0.87 -38.81 -7.58
CA LEU A 22 0.09 -38.06 -6.79
C LEU A 22 -0.78 -37.18 -5.89
N PRO A 23 -0.66 -37.32 -4.55
CA PRO A 23 -1.30 -36.37 -3.68
C PRO A 23 -0.77 -35.03 -4.15
N VAL A 24 -1.66 -34.16 -4.65
CA VAL A 24 -1.37 -32.74 -4.77
C VAL A 24 -0.88 -32.39 -3.38
N CYS A 25 0.43 -32.23 -3.23
CA CYS A 25 1.01 -31.74 -2.00
C CYS A 25 0.28 -30.42 -1.76
N ALA A 26 -0.75 -30.45 -0.91
CA ALA A 26 -1.35 -29.26 -0.37
C ALA A 26 -0.16 -28.49 0.19
N ALA A 27 0.23 -27.43 -0.47
CA ALA A 27 1.30 -26.56 0.00
C ALA A 27 0.96 -26.28 1.46
N ALA A 28 1.84 -26.71 2.37
CA ALA A 28 1.58 -26.59 3.79
C ALA A 28 1.23 -25.13 4.03
N SER A 29 -0.06 -24.87 4.33
CA SER A 29 -0.50 -23.54 4.67
C SER A 29 0.25 -23.13 5.92
N GLY A 30 0.97 -22.03 5.86
CA GLY A 30 1.66 -21.49 7.02
C GLY A 30 0.67 -21.16 8.14
N PRO A 31 1.17 -20.77 9.32
CA PRO A 31 0.34 -20.42 10.45
C PRO A 31 -0.62 -19.27 10.10
N VAL A 32 -1.84 -19.34 10.64
CA VAL A 32 -2.89 -18.35 10.42
C VAL A 32 -3.42 -17.89 11.78
N ALA A 33 -3.51 -16.58 11.96
CA ALA A 33 -4.15 -15.96 13.11
C ALA A 33 -5.35 -15.14 12.64
N GLU A 34 -6.47 -15.31 13.33
CA GLU A 34 -7.74 -14.68 12.98
C GLU A 34 -8.16 -13.69 14.07
N THR A 35 -8.65 -12.52 13.64
CA THR A 35 -9.26 -11.51 14.51
C THR A 35 -10.67 -11.19 14.01
N ARG A 36 -11.32 -10.18 14.60
CA ARG A 36 -12.66 -9.75 14.16
C ARG A 36 -12.70 -9.43 12.66
N ASP A 37 -11.76 -8.64 12.16
CA ASP A 37 -11.78 -8.10 10.79
C ASP A 37 -10.64 -8.61 9.90
N LEU A 38 -9.67 -9.34 10.47
CA LEU A 38 -8.45 -9.73 9.78
C LEU A 38 -8.26 -11.24 9.74
N LEU A 39 -7.62 -11.69 8.66
CA LEU A 39 -7.03 -13.02 8.52
C LEU A 39 -5.54 -12.82 8.26
N VAL A 40 -4.71 -13.08 9.26
CA VAL A 40 -3.27 -12.81 9.22
C VAL A 40 -2.52 -14.12 9.05
N SER A 41 -1.66 -14.17 8.04
CA SER A 41 -0.90 -15.38 7.71
C SER A 41 0.56 -15.06 7.43
N ALA A 42 1.41 -16.09 7.55
CA ALA A 42 2.81 -16.07 7.17
C ALA A 42 3.16 -17.39 6.48
N PRO A 43 4.21 -17.44 5.64
CA PRO A 43 4.70 -18.69 5.07
C PRO A 43 5.23 -19.62 6.16
N PRO A 44 5.27 -20.94 5.92
CA PRO A 44 5.83 -21.90 6.86
C PRO A 44 7.25 -21.51 7.27
N GLY A 45 7.51 -21.43 8.58
CA GLY A 45 8.81 -21.06 9.12
C GLY A 45 9.14 -19.56 9.08
N GLY A 46 8.27 -18.72 8.49
CA GLY A 46 8.51 -17.29 8.39
C GLY A 46 8.32 -16.52 9.69
N VAL A 47 7.22 -16.74 10.38
CA VAL A 47 6.87 -16.06 11.63
C VAL A 47 6.35 -17.10 12.65
N PRO A 48 6.89 -17.16 13.88
CA PRO A 48 6.39 -18.05 14.91
C PRO A 48 4.92 -17.76 15.26
N ASP A 49 4.13 -18.80 15.57
CA ASP A 49 2.69 -18.69 15.85
C ASP A 49 2.36 -17.66 16.95
N GLY A 50 3.14 -17.63 18.02
CA GLY A 50 2.96 -16.66 19.10
C GLY A 50 3.14 -15.22 18.63
N GLN A 51 4.15 -14.99 17.83
CA GLN A 51 4.43 -13.68 17.22
C GLN A 51 3.34 -13.30 16.20
N LEU A 52 2.87 -14.27 15.39
CA LEU A 52 1.81 -14.01 14.42
C LEU A 52 0.51 -13.59 15.10
N ARG A 53 0.12 -14.26 16.22
CA ARG A 53 -1.05 -13.84 17.01
C ARG A 53 -0.88 -12.44 17.60
N ALA A 54 0.30 -12.10 18.10
CA ALA A 54 0.59 -10.76 18.60
C ALA A 54 0.49 -9.70 17.47
N LEU A 55 1.06 -9.97 16.30
CA LEU A 55 0.93 -9.12 15.12
C LEU A 55 -0.52 -8.96 14.67
N ALA A 56 -1.30 -10.02 14.68
CA ALA A 56 -2.72 -9.97 14.36
C ALA A 56 -3.50 -9.06 15.31
N GLY A 57 -3.26 -9.17 16.61
CA GLY A 57 -3.87 -8.30 17.63
C GLY A 57 -3.46 -6.83 17.47
N GLN A 58 -2.18 -6.56 17.25
CA GLN A 58 -1.66 -5.20 17.01
C GLN A 58 -2.24 -4.59 15.71
N THR A 59 -2.32 -5.39 14.65
CA THR A 59 -2.88 -4.97 13.37
C THR A 59 -4.38 -4.67 13.49
N GLN A 60 -5.12 -5.49 14.26
CA GLN A 60 -6.54 -5.22 14.54
C GLN A 60 -6.71 -3.91 15.32
N ALA A 61 -5.92 -3.68 16.35
CA ALA A 61 -5.98 -2.44 17.12
C ALA A 61 -5.65 -1.21 16.25
N LEU A 62 -4.70 -1.33 15.31
CA LEU A 62 -4.41 -0.28 14.36
C LEU A 62 -5.56 -0.07 13.38
N LEU A 63 -6.18 -1.14 12.89
CA LEU A 63 -7.37 -1.07 12.02
C LEU A 63 -8.51 -0.35 12.74
N ASP A 64 -8.77 -0.66 14.00
CA ASP A 64 -9.81 -0.01 14.79
C ASP A 64 -9.60 1.51 14.87
N ARG A 65 -8.37 1.95 15.09
CA ARG A 65 -8.01 3.37 15.08
C ARG A 65 -8.21 4.02 13.69
N VAL A 66 -7.90 3.31 12.62
CA VAL A 66 -8.13 3.77 11.24
C VAL A 66 -9.62 3.95 10.98
N LEU A 67 -10.45 2.96 11.37
CA LEU A 67 -11.90 3.01 11.21
C LEU A 67 -12.52 4.17 12.00
N GLU A 68 -12.10 4.35 13.25
CA GLU A 68 -12.53 5.48 14.08
C GLU A 68 -12.14 6.84 13.46
N PHE A 69 -10.86 6.97 13.05
CA PHE A 69 -10.34 8.19 12.43
C PHE A 69 -11.15 8.58 11.18
N TRP A 70 -11.48 7.62 10.33
CA TRP A 70 -12.23 7.88 9.10
C TRP A 70 -13.76 7.80 9.27
N SER A 71 -14.28 7.43 10.45
CA SER A 71 -15.70 7.13 10.69
C SER A 71 -16.26 6.13 9.68
N MET A 72 -15.58 4.99 9.55
CA MET A 72 -15.92 3.91 8.61
C MET A 72 -16.11 2.60 9.34
N ASP A 73 -16.80 1.68 8.69
CA ASP A 73 -16.79 0.26 9.06
C ASP A 73 -15.69 -0.51 8.29
N SER A 74 -15.37 -1.69 8.77
CA SER A 74 -14.33 -2.53 8.14
C SER A 74 -14.74 -3.13 6.79
N GLY A 75 -16.02 -3.09 6.45
CA GLY A 75 -16.59 -3.72 5.26
C GLY A 75 -16.50 -5.26 5.27
N VAL A 76 -16.34 -5.87 6.44
CA VAL A 76 -16.20 -7.34 6.57
C VAL A 76 -17.46 -8.06 6.08
N GLU A 77 -18.63 -7.55 6.38
CA GLU A 77 -19.90 -8.15 5.93
C GLU A 77 -20.02 -8.15 4.41
N ARG A 78 -19.50 -7.12 3.76
CA ARG A 78 -19.58 -6.96 2.30
C ARG A 78 -18.45 -7.68 1.55
N PHE A 79 -17.23 -7.64 2.07
CA PHE A 79 -16.01 -8.06 1.35
C PHE A 79 -15.27 -9.21 2.04
N GLY A 80 -15.74 -9.68 3.20
CA GLY A 80 -15.01 -10.63 4.04
C GLY A 80 -13.83 -9.96 4.76
N LYS A 81 -13.10 -10.75 5.54
CA LYS A 81 -11.94 -10.27 6.31
C LYS A 81 -10.82 -9.79 5.39
N ILE A 82 -10.10 -8.78 5.85
CA ILE A 82 -8.89 -8.29 5.17
C ILE A 82 -7.80 -9.33 5.41
N ARG A 83 -7.19 -9.83 4.35
CA ARG A 83 -6.06 -10.77 4.42
C ARG A 83 -4.78 -9.98 4.56
N ILE A 84 -4.01 -10.27 5.61
CA ILE A 84 -2.66 -9.71 5.83
C ILE A 84 -1.67 -10.86 5.67
N LEU A 85 -0.80 -10.78 4.70
CA LEU A 85 0.24 -11.77 4.46
C LEU A 85 1.60 -11.18 4.83
N PHE A 86 2.24 -11.73 5.84
CA PHE A 86 3.63 -11.42 6.18
C PHE A 86 4.54 -12.39 5.43
N ASP A 87 5.20 -11.91 4.39
CA ASP A 87 6.20 -12.66 3.64
C ASP A 87 7.47 -12.89 4.48
N GLU A 88 8.35 -13.79 4.01
CA GLU A 88 9.64 -14.00 4.63
C GLU A 88 10.46 -12.69 4.74
N PRO A 89 11.15 -12.49 5.88
CA PRO A 89 11.99 -11.31 6.07
C PRO A 89 13.09 -11.28 5.01
N ARG A 90 13.07 -10.28 4.15
CA ARG A 90 14.18 -10.00 3.24
C ARG A 90 15.09 -8.98 3.88
N ARG A 91 16.38 -9.28 4.01
CA ARG A 91 17.36 -8.36 4.61
C ARG A 91 17.33 -7.01 3.88
N GLY A 92 17.20 -5.93 4.66
CA GLY A 92 17.29 -4.55 4.18
C GLY A 92 16.08 -3.99 3.45
N GLN A 93 15.02 -4.78 3.23
CA GLN A 93 13.80 -4.31 2.55
C GLN A 93 12.57 -4.55 3.41
N CYS A 94 11.82 -3.49 3.65
CA CYS A 94 10.56 -3.54 4.37
C CYS A 94 9.54 -2.76 3.56
N SER A 95 8.54 -3.44 3.04
CA SER A 95 7.51 -2.83 2.19
C SER A 95 6.14 -3.43 2.46
N SER A 96 5.10 -2.67 2.16
CA SER A 96 3.74 -3.18 2.16
C SER A 96 2.99 -2.72 0.92
N VAL A 97 2.15 -3.60 0.37
CA VAL A 97 1.33 -3.35 -0.81
C VAL A 97 -0.09 -3.82 -0.55
N PHE A 98 -1.06 -3.10 -1.05
CA PHE A 98 -2.47 -3.47 -1.00
C PHE A 98 -2.95 -3.89 -2.39
N PHE A 99 -3.69 -5.00 -2.46
CA PHE A 99 -4.29 -5.54 -3.68
C PHE A 99 -5.77 -5.82 -3.51
N TRP A 100 -6.50 -5.63 -4.59
CA TRP A 100 -7.78 -6.26 -4.82
C TRP A 100 -7.57 -7.56 -5.61
N ASN A 101 -7.60 -8.67 -4.91
CA ASN A 101 -7.48 -10.00 -5.52
C ASN A 101 -8.87 -10.62 -5.75
N ARG A 102 -8.89 -11.76 -6.44
CA ARG A 102 -10.09 -12.59 -6.59
C ARG A 102 -9.78 -14.00 -6.12
N ASP A 103 -10.65 -14.53 -5.27
CA ASP A 103 -10.60 -15.89 -4.79
C ASP A 103 -11.95 -16.54 -5.12
N GLY A 104 -11.95 -17.55 -6.00
CA GLY A 104 -13.19 -18.14 -6.50
C GLY A 104 -14.18 -17.14 -7.12
N GLY A 105 -13.69 -16.06 -7.75
CA GLY A 105 -14.51 -15.00 -8.34
C GLY A 105 -14.94 -13.90 -7.36
N ARG A 106 -14.75 -14.08 -6.06
CA ARG A 106 -15.09 -13.07 -5.03
C ARG A 106 -13.93 -12.08 -4.85
N PRO A 107 -14.22 -10.78 -4.70
CA PRO A 107 -13.17 -9.80 -4.41
C PRO A 107 -12.59 -10.06 -3.02
N VAL A 108 -11.27 -10.04 -2.92
CA VAL A 108 -10.51 -10.21 -1.68
C VAL A 108 -9.60 -9.02 -1.49
N ARG A 109 -9.63 -8.45 -0.30
CA ARG A 109 -8.74 -7.39 0.12
C ARG A 109 -7.50 -8.00 0.74
N GLU A 110 -6.34 -7.78 0.12
CA GLU A 110 -5.08 -8.37 0.57
C GLU A 110 -4.01 -7.30 0.79
N VAL A 111 -3.35 -7.34 1.93
CA VAL A 111 -2.17 -6.55 2.23
C VAL A 111 -1.00 -7.50 2.37
N ARG A 112 0.02 -7.34 1.54
CA ARG A 112 1.29 -8.07 1.65
C ARG A 112 2.32 -7.20 2.34
N VAL A 113 2.98 -7.76 3.34
CA VAL A 113 4.06 -7.11 4.10
C VAL A 113 5.31 -7.94 3.90
N SER A 114 6.32 -7.36 3.25
CA SER A 114 7.58 -8.04 2.95
C SER A 114 8.70 -7.43 3.76
N GLY A 115 9.51 -8.25 4.43
CA GLY A 115 10.74 -7.88 5.08
C GLY A 115 10.65 -7.66 6.58
N CYS A 116 9.76 -6.83 7.11
CA CYS A 116 9.70 -6.46 8.53
C CYS A 116 8.40 -6.97 9.18
N ALA A 117 8.38 -8.21 9.61
CA ALA A 117 7.22 -8.76 10.31
C ALA A 117 7.03 -8.17 11.71
N ASP A 118 8.09 -7.75 12.37
CA ASP A 118 8.10 -7.15 13.72
C ASP A 118 7.76 -5.64 13.72
N ALA A 119 8.03 -4.96 12.61
CA ALA A 119 7.80 -3.52 12.45
C ALA A 119 7.35 -3.22 11.01
N PRO A 120 6.13 -3.63 10.61
CA PRO A 120 5.65 -3.48 9.24
C PRO A 120 5.54 -2.01 8.86
N GLN A 121 6.04 -1.69 7.67
CA GLN A 121 6.08 -0.34 7.14
C GLN A 121 4.75 0.05 6.49
N MET A 122 4.33 1.30 6.67
CA MET A 122 3.13 1.87 6.04
C MET A 122 1.86 1.02 6.24
N LEU A 123 1.70 0.37 7.39
CA LEU A 123 0.56 -0.52 7.61
C LEU A 123 -0.75 0.26 7.78
N ALA A 124 -0.74 1.39 8.49
CA ALA A 124 -1.93 2.26 8.61
C ALA A 124 -2.38 2.78 7.24
N HIS A 125 -1.43 3.14 6.36
CA HIS A 125 -1.71 3.49 4.97
C HIS A 125 -2.44 2.35 4.23
N LYS A 126 -1.91 1.12 4.31
CA LYS A 126 -2.48 -0.01 3.57
C LYS A 126 -3.81 -0.49 4.14
N LEU A 127 -4.00 -0.41 5.45
CA LEU A 127 -5.30 -0.66 6.08
C LEU A 127 -6.33 0.39 5.62
N THR A 128 -5.96 1.67 5.54
CA THR A 128 -6.81 2.71 4.94
C THR A 128 -7.18 2.38 3.51
N SER A 129 -6.23 1.93 2.68
CA SER A 129 -6.51 1.50 1.31
C SER A 129 -7.43 0.29 1.25
N ALA A 130 -7.33 -0.63 2.22
CA ALA A 130 -8.17 -1.82 2.27
C ALA A 130 -9.62 -1.55 2.68
N VAL A 131 -9.85 -0.58 3.55
CA VAL A 131 -11.21 -0.18 3.98
C VAL A 131 -11.81 0.88 3.06
N PHE A 132 -10.97 1.62 2.34
CA PHE A 132 -11.34 2.66 1.41
C PHE A 132 -10.80 2.38 0.01
N PRO A 133 -11.49 1.51 -0.76
CA PRO A 133 -11.08 1.20 -2.13
C PRO A 133 -11.29 2.41 -3.05
N GLN A 134 -10.25 3.16 -3.28
CA GLN A 134 -10.25 4.31 -4.16
C GLN A 134 -9.49 4.01 -5.45
N LYS A 135 -10.13 4.25 -6.60
CA LYS A 135 -9.50 4.07 -7.91
C LYS A 135 -8.46 5.16 -8.20
N ASP A 136 -8.76 6.39 -7.81
CA ASP A 136 -7.82 7.51 -7.97
C ASP A 136 -6.65 7.36 -7.01
N LYS A 137 -5.46 7.18 -7.57
CA LYS A 137 -4.24 6.91 -6.79
C LYS A 137 -3.81 8.12 -5.95
N LEU A 138 -4.04 9.36 -6.41
CA LEU A 138 -3.75 10.56 -5.62
C LEU A 138 -4.59 10.55 -4.33
N LEU A 139 -5.90 10.40 -4.44
CA LEU A 139 -6.79 10.38 -3.27
C LEU A 139 -6.49 9.22 -2.34
N ARG A 140 -6.26 8.02 -2.89
CA ARG A 140 -5.89 6.83 -2.10
C ARG A 140 -4.63 7.06 -1.28
N ASN A 141 -3.59 7.62 -1.89
CA ASN A 141 -2.31 7.82 -1.22
C ASN A 141 -2.35 9.03 -0.27
N MET A 142 -3.02 10.13 -0.62
CA MET A 142 -3.25 11.25 0.30
C MET A 142 -3.84 10.78 1.63
N LEU A 143 -4.96 10.05 1.56
CA LEU A 143 -5.68 9.59 2.76
C LEU A 143 -4.88 8.51 3.50
N GLY A 144 -4.21 7.63 2.76
CA GLY A 144 -3.36 6.60 3.32
C GLY A 144 -2.14 7.17 4.06
N ILE A 145 -1.44 8.14 3.48
CA ILE A 145 -0.28 8.76 4.12
C ILE A 145 -0.70 9.62 5.32
N LEU A 146 -1.84 10.31 5.25
CA LEU A 146 -2.38 11.01 6.40
C LEU A 146 -2.65 10.04 7.57
N SER A 147 -3.24 8.88 7.30
CA SER A 147 -3.41 7.83 8.30
C SER A 147 -2.08 7.36 8.87
N GLU A 148 -1.08 7.13 8.03
CA GLU A 148 0.27 6.70 8.47
C GLU A 148 0.93 7.77 9.34
N THR A 149 0.80 9.04 8.99
CA THR A 149 1.33 10.15 9.76
C THR A 149 0.67 10.28 11.13
N ARG A 150 -0.64 10.05 11.22
CA ARG A 150 -1.45 10.26 12.43
C ARG A 150 -1.53 9.03 13.34
N LEU A 151 -1.52 7.85 12.77
CA LEU A 151 -1.82 6.60 13.46
C LEU A 151 -0.70 5.56 13.36
N GLY A 152 0.15 5.66 12.35
CA GLY A 152 1.18 4.70 12.02
C GLY A 152 2.58 5.12 12.46
N ASN A 153 3.57 4.89 11.60
CA ASN A 153 4.98 5.16 11.86
C ASN A 153 5.56 6.18 10.85
N PRO A 154 5.67 7.47 11.21
CA PRO A 154 6.19 8.49 10.30
C PRO A 154 7.69 8.32 9.98
N ALA A 155 8.42 7.46 10.69
CA ALA A 155 9.82 7.15 10.35
C ALA A 155 9.96 6.26 9.10
N THR A 156 8.84 5.79 8.53
CA THR A 156 8.82 4.94 7.34
C THR A 156 8.74 5.76 6.06
N PHE A 157 8.97 5.10 4.91
CA PHE A 157 8.71 5.68 3.59
C PHE A 157 7.25 6.17 3.48
N PRO A 158 6.96 7.32 2.89
CA PRO A 158 7.86 8.25 2.18
C PRO A 158 8.51 9.31 3.09
N LEU A 159 8.10 9.42 4.34
CA LEU A 159 8.49 10.52 5.23
C LEU A 159 9.89 10.33 5.83
N CYS A 160 10.26 9.09 6.16
CA CYS A 160 11.59 8.75 6.70
C CYS A 160 11.97 9.55 7.96
N GLY A 161 10.99 9.89 8.80
CA GLY A 161 11.20 10.73 9.98
C GLY A 161 11.36 12.23 9.68
N ILE A 162 11.16 12.63 8.43
CA ILE A 162 11.18 14.04 7.99
C ILE A 162 9.75 14.44 7.63
N GLY A 163 9.32 15.63 8.00
CA GLY A 163 7.99 16.10 7.65
C GLY A 163 7.77 16.17 6.12
N ALA A 164 6.57 15.82 5.66
CA ALA A 164 6.24 15.83 4.24
C ALA A 164 6.45 17.21 3.59
N ASP A 165 6.16 18.28 4.34
CA ASP A 165 6.35 19.66 3.88
C ASP A 165 7.83 19.96 3.55
N ALA A 166 8.76 19.43 4.35
CA ALA A 166 10.19 19.58 4.08
C ALA A 166 10.65 18.82 2.83
N TRP A 167 10.08 17.64 2.58
CA TRP A 167 10.31 16.91 1.33
C TRP A 167 9.84 17.71 0.13
N VAL A 168 8.64 18.30 0.18
CA VAL A 168 8.09 19.09 -0.92
C VAL A 168 8.91 20.36 -1.15
N ALA A 169 9.32 21.06 -0.09
CA ALA A 169 10.23 22.20 -0.21
C ALA A 169 11.54 21.82 -0.93
N ALA A 170 12.10 20.64 -0.61
CA ALA A 170 13.28 20.13 -1.30
C ALA A 170 13.01 19.75 -2.77
N LEU A 171 11.84 19.20 -3.08
CA LEU A 171 11.41 18.89 -4.45
C LEU A 171 11.28 20.16 -5.30
N ILE A 172 10.67 21.20 -4.74
CA ILE A 172 10.55 22.50 -5.41
C ILE A 172 11.96 23.07 -5.70
N ARG A 173 12.83 23.07 -4.70
CA ARG A 173 14.20 23.58 -4.83
C ARG A 173 15.03 22.81 -5.86
N THR A 174 14.87 21.51 -5.92
CA THR A 174 15.58 20.64 -6.89
C THR A 174 14.90 20.58 -8.25
N LYS A 175 13.80 21.33 -8.45
CA LYS A 175 13.00 21.34 -9.68
C LYS A 175 12.48 19.96 -10.08
N THR A 176 12.14 19.15 -9.08
CA THR A 176 11.61 17.79 -9.26
C THR A 176 10.20 17.63 -8.67
N PHE A 177 9.56 18.74 -8.33
CA PHE A 177 8.16 18.82 -7.94
C PHE A 177 7.27 18.37 -9.12
N ILE A 178 6.23 17.60 -8.83
CA ILE A 178 5.27 17.07 -9.79
C ILE A 178 3.94 17.79 -9.55
N PRO A 179 3.38 18.53 -10.49
CA PRO A 179 2.04 19.09 -10.33
C PRO A 179 1.00 18.02 -10.02
N LEU A 180 0.11 18.26 -9.06
CA LEU A 180 -0.87 17.25 -8.60
C LEU A 180 -1.78 16.74 -9.73
N ARG A 181 -2.03 17.55 -10.75
CA ARG A 181 -2.76 17.15 -11.97
C ARG A 181 -2.04 16.03 -12.73
N ASP A 182 -0.69 15.98 -12.66
CA ASP A 182 0.17 15.02 -13.35
C ASP A 182 0.36 13.73 -12.52
N LEU A 183 -0.13 13.72 -11.28
CA LEU A 183 -0.30 12.53 -10.46
C LEU A 183 -1.63 11.87 -10.82
N GLY A 184 -1.63 11.14 -11.93
CA GLY A 184 -2.80 10.46 -12.48
C GLY A 184 -3.37 9.35 -11.59
N PRO A 185 -4.50 8.76 -11.98
CA PRO A 185 -5.12 7.66 -11.23
C PRO A 185 -4.34 6.35 -11.34
N ASP A 186 -3.48 6.21 -12.36
CA ASP A 186 -2.72 5.00 -12.66
C ASP A 186 -1.37 4.92 -11.93
N ASP A 187 -0.76 3.75 -11.96
CA ASP A 187 0.54 3.51 -11.31
C ASP A 187 1.71 4.13 -12.09
N ALA A 188 1.61 4.22 -13.41
CA ALA A 188 2.69 4.73 -14.25
C ALA A 188 2.98 6.21 -13.97
N SER A 189 1.96 7.02 -13.73
CA SER A 189 2.13 8.44 -13.34
C SER A 189 2.89 8.61 -12.01
N TRP A 190 3.02 7.52 -11.22
CA TRP A 190 3.75 7.44 -9.94
C TRP A 190 5.11 6.75 -10.06
N GLY A 191 5.58 6.44 -11.27
CA GLY A 191 6.84 5.71 -11.48
C GLY A 191 6.76 4.23 -11.15
N MET A 192 5.59 3.62 -11.23
CA MET A 192 5.31 2.24 -10.86
C MET A 192 4.48 1.54 -11.93
N GLU A 193 4.55 0.21 -11.93
CA GLU A 193 3.66 -0.67 -12.70
C GLU A 193 3.15 -1.78 -11.79
N GLU A 194 1.89 -2.15 -11.98
CA GLU A 194 1.29 -3.31 -11.34
C GLU A 194 0.86 -4.31 -12.42
N GLU A 195 1.48 -5.48 -12.42
CA GLU A 195 1.15 -6.57 -13.31
C GLU A 195 1.09 -7.89 -12.55
N GLY A 196 -0.03 -8.62 -12.71
CA GLY A 196 -0.20 -9.95 -12.12
C GLY A 196 -0.07 -9.98 -10.59
N GLY A 197 -0.43 -8.92 -9.89
CA GLY A 197 -0.29 -8.79 -8.43
C GLY A 197 1.15 -8.52 -7.97
N ARG A 198 2.02 -8.09 -8.88
CA ARG A 198 3.39 -7.64 -8.59
C ARG A 198 3.49 -6.15 -8.89
N VAL A 199 4.11 -5.42 -7.96
CA VAL A 199 4.42 -4.01 -8.16
C VAL A 199 5.90 -3.87 -8.49
N THR A 200 6.18 -3.25 -9.62
CA THR A 200 7.53 -2.88 -10.06
C THR A 200 7.67 -1.37 -9.97
N VAL A 201 8.75 -0.90 -9.38
CA VAL A 201 9.08 0.54 -9.33
C VAL A 201 10.19 0.77 -10.34
N PHE A 202 9.87 1.45 -11.43
CA PHE A 202 10.84 1.77 -12.47
C PHE A 202 11.45 3.17 -12.30
N ASP A 203 10.73 4.09 -11.62
CA ASP A 203 11.24 5.42 -11.25
C ASP A 203 11.03 5.67 -9.74
N ARG A 204 12.03 5.31 -8.93
CA ARG A 204 11.99 5.49 -7.47
C ARG A 204 11.97 6.96 -7.05
N ALA A 205 12.61 7.81 -7.82
CA ALA A 205 12.63 9.23 -7.55
C ALA A 205 11.25 9.86 -7.69
N ARG A 206 10.57 9.53 -8.79
CA ARG A 206 9.19 9.95 -9.03
C ARG A 206 8.23 9.36 -8.00
N GLN A 207 8.38 8.08 -7.69
CA GLN A 207 7.57 7.44 -6.64
C GLN A 207 7.69 8.19 -5.31
N HIS A 208 8.91 8.45 -4.84
CA HIS A 208 9.12 9.15 -3.57
C HIS A 208 8.53 10.56 -3.60
N ALA A 209 8.77 11.32 -4.68
CA ALA A 209 8.20 12.66 -4.86
C ALA A 209 6.67 12.63 -4.79
N ALA A 210 6.03 11.78 -5.57
CA ALA A 210 4.57 11.66 -5.63
C ALA A 210 3.95 11.32 -4.26
N TYR A 211 4.58 10.41 -3.51
CA TYR A 211 4.10 10.05 -2.17
C TYR A 211 4.32 11.18 -1.15
N ALA A 212 5.46 11.86 -1.19
CA ALA A 212 5.74 13.00 -0.29
C ALA A 212 4.78 14.16 -0.56
N GLU A 213 4.53 14.48 -1.82
CA GLU A 213 3.60 15.52 -2.24
C GLU A 213 2.16 15.19 -1.85
N ALA A 214 1.71 13.97 -2.10
CA ALA A 214 0.38 13.52 -1.67
C ALA A 214 0.21 13.64 -0.14
N GLY A 215 1.24 13.28 0.63
CA GLY A 215 1.24 13.38 2.09
C GLY A 215 1.18 14.82 2.59
N SER A 216 2.01 15.71 2.04
CA SER A 216 2.05 17.13 2.39
C SER A 216 0.73 17.84 2.02
N PHE A 217 0.20 17.55 0.83
CA PHE A 217 -1.07 18.11 0.41
C PHE A 217 -2.24 17.63 1.29
N ALA A 218 -2.26 16.35 1.67
CA ALA A 218 -3.26 15.83 2.60
C ALA A 218 -3.18 16.52 3.97
N GLU A 219 -1.97 16.75 4.48
CA GLU A 219 -1.74 17.44 5.75
C GLU A 219 -2.16 18.90 5.67
N PHE A 220 -1.90 19.60 4.55
CA PHE A 220 -2.40 20.94 4.29
C PHE A 220 -3.93 21.00 4.32
N LEU A 221 -4.60 20.08 3.63
CA LEU A 221 -6.07 20.02 3.63
C LEU A 221 -6.62 19.71 5.02
N PHE A 222 -5.97 18.82 5.76
CA PHE A 222 -6.35 18.50 7.13
C PHE A 222 -6.23 19.71 8.07
N ARG A 223 -5.12 20.44 8.02
CA ARG A 223 -4.88 21.64 8.84
C ARG A 223 -5.84 22.78 8.48
N THR A 224 -6.12 22.94 7.19
CA THR A 224 -6.90 24.07 6.69
C THR A 224 -8.41 23.86 6.83
N TYR A 225 -8.89 22.65 6.55
CA TYR A 225 -10.32 22.37 6.43
C TYR A 225 -10.85 21.37 7.45
N GLY A 226 -9.96 20.71 8.19
CA GLY A 226 -10.31 19.75 9.22
C GLY A 226 -10.69 18.36 8.68
N LEU A 227 -10.79 17.40 9.60
CA LEU A 227 -11.04 16.00 9.31
C LEU A 227 -12.39 15.75 8.64
N GLU A 228 -13.44 16.49 9.02
CA GLU A 228 -14.78 16.27 8.46
C GLU A 228 -14.86 16.56 6.95
N LYS A 229 -14.13 17.56 6.46
CA LYS A 229 -14.04 17.81 5.02
C LYS A 229 -13.31 16.67 4.30
N LEU A 230 -12.27 16.11 4.91
CA LEU A 230 -11.57 14.95 4.34
C LEU A 230 -12.43 13.68 4.36
N ARG A 231 -13.20 13.46 5.42
CA ARG A 231 -14.21 12.39 5.49
C ARG A 231 -15.28 12.56 4.40
N ARG A 232 -15.70 13.81 4.14
CA ARG A 232 -16.62 14.10 3.02
C ARG A 232 -15.96 13.85 1.67
N LEU A 233 -14.71 14.28 1.48
CA LEU A 233 -13.94 13.98 0.27
C LEU A 233 -13.88 12.47 0.02
N GLN A 234 -13.56 11.70 1.05
CA GLN A 234 -13.50 10.26 1.02
C GLN A 234 -14.83 9.65 0.55
N ARG A 235 -15.96 10.03 1.14
CA ARG A 235 -17.28 9.49 0.78
C ARG A 235 -17.67 9.82 -0.67
N LEU A 236 -17.49 11.07 -1.10
CA LEU A 236 -17.89 11.50 -2.45
C LEU A 236 -16.99 10.94 -3.55
N SER A 237 -15.73 10.67 -3.26
CA SER A 237 -14.77 10.19 -4.25
C SER A 237 -14.96 8.72 -4.62
N GLN A 238 -15.87 7.99 -3.99
CA GLN A 238 -16.23 6.64 -4.41
C GLN A 238 -16.98 6.65 -5.76
N ASP A 239 -17.80 7.66 -5.97
CA ASP A 239 -18.67 7.78 -7.15
C ASP A 239 -18.21 8.88 -8.13
N ARG A 240 -17.33 9.77 -7.69
CA ARG A 240 -16.89 10.96 -8.44
C ARG A 240 -15.39 11.09 -8.46
N PRO A 241 -14.78 11.37 -9.63
CA PRO A 241 -13.35 11.65 -9.70
C PRO A 241 -13.05 12.99 -9.04
N ARG A 242 -12.14 13.01 -8.08
CA ARG A 242 -11.56 14.20 -7.43
C ARG A 242 -12.57 15.32 -7.12
N PRO A 243 -13.58 15.11 -6.25
CA PRO A 243 -14.66 16.08 -6.01
C PRO A 243 -14.18 17.27 -5.14
N MET A 244 -13.04 17.88 -5.49
CA MET A 244 -12.41 18.96 -4.72
C MET A 244 -13.30 20.20 -4.65
N GLN A 245 -13.84 20.61 -5.79
CA GLN A 245 -14.73 21.77 -5.88
C GLN A 245 -15.97 21.63 -5.00
N GLU A 246 -16.56 20.43 -4.96
CA GLU A 246 -17.77 20.18 -4.16
C GLU A 246 -17.47 20.16 -2.66
N VAL A 247 -16.30 19.68 -2.26
CA VAL A 247 -15.91 19.52 -0.85
C VAL A 247 -15.34 20.80 -0.28
N PHE A 248 -14.41 21.44 -1.00
CA PHE A 248 -13.62 22.57 -0.52
C PHE A 248 -14.07 23.91 -1.09
N GLY A 249 -14.86 23.91 -2.18
CA GLY A 249 -15.26 25.13 -2.88
C GLY A 249 -14.22 25.60 -3.90
N GLU A 250 -13.15 24.84 -4.14
CA GLU A 250 -12.01 25.21 -4.97
C GLU A 250 -11.59 24.02 -5.87
N SER A 251 -11.02 24.31 -7.03
CA SER A 251 -10.45 23.28 -7.91
C SER A 251 -9.17 22.68 -7.32
N LEU A 252 -8.70 21.55 -7.86
CA LEU A 252 -7.44 20.93 -7.44
C LEU A 252 -6.26 21.89 -7.62
N GLU A 253 -6.23 22.61 -8.74
CA GLU A 253 -5.18 23.56 -9.08
C GLU A 253 -5.19 24.79 -8.13
N ALA A 254 -6.37 25.28 -7.75
CA ALA A 254 -6.48 26.37 -6.78
C ALA A 254 -6.02 25.93 -5.39
N LEU A 255 -6.39 24.72 -4.98
CA LEU A 255 -5.93 24.13 -3.71
C LEU A 255 -4.41 23.89 -3.73
N GLU A 256 -3.85 23.42 -4.84
CA GLU A 256 -2.40 23.25 -5.01
C GLU A 256 -1.67 24.58 -4.87
N ALA A 257 -2.13 25.63 -5.55
CA ALA A 257 -1.52 26.95 -5.44
C ALA A 257 -1.52 27.48 -4.00
N ARG A 258 -2.63 27.32 -3.28
CA ARG A 258 -2.74 27.69 -1.86
C ARG A 258 -1.83 26.87 -0.95
N TRP A 259 -1.71 25.58 -1.23
CA TRP A 259 -0.81 24.69 -0.51
C TRP A 259 0.65 25.10 -0.69
N LEU A 260 1.08 25.35 -1.95
CA LEU A 260 2.43 25.82 -2.24
C LEU A 260 2.75 27.18 -1.60
N ASP A 261 1.79 28.11 -1.60
CA ASP A 261 1.89 29.39 -0.91
C ASP A 261 2.00 29.23 0.63
N ALA A 262 1.24 28.30 1.21
CA ALA A 262 1.37 27.96 2.64
C ALA A 262 2.75 27.38 2.98
N LEU A 263 3.29 26.49 2.16
CA LEU A 263 4.65 25.93 2.33
C LEU A 263 5.73 27.01 2.32
N GLN A 264 5.61 28.02 1.45
CA GLN A 264 6.55 29.14 1.41
C GLN A 264 6.50 30.00 2.68
N ARG A 265 5.30 30.18 3.26
CA ARG A 265 5.11 31.00 4.48
C ARG A 265 5.53 30.28 5.76
N ASP A 266 5.22 28.99 5.88
CA ASP A 266 5.34 28.24 7.13
C ASP A 266 6.78 27.75 7.41
N GLY A 267 7.73 28.14 6.55
CA GLY A 267 9.14 27.96 6.85
C GLY A 267 9.60 26.50 6.89
N ALA A 268 9.25 25.69 5.92
CA ALA A 268 9.84 24.37 5.68
C ALA A 268 11.40 24.41 5.58
N ALA A 269 11.95 25.61 5.68
CA ALA A 269 13.35 25.96 5.53
C ALA A 269 14.31 25.20 6.48
N LEU A 270 13.87 24.82 7.67
CA LEU A 270 14.79 24.16 8.65
C LEU A 270 15.12 22.70 8.27
N ALA A 271 14.19 21.97 7.66
CA ALA A 271 14.44 20.60 7.22
C ALA A 271 14.85 20.51 5.74
N GLU A 272 14.67 21.57 4.98
CA GLU A 272 14.97 21.64 3.54
C GLU A 272 16.42 21.29 3.18
N PRO A 273 17.46 21.79 3.85
CA PRO A 273 18.84 21.43 3.51
C PRO A 273 19.11 19.93 3.66
N LEU A 274 18.51 19.29 4.69
CA LEU A 274 18.61 17.86 4.91
C LEU A 274 17.88 17.07 3.84
N ALA A 275 16.64 17.45 3.54
CA ALA A 275 15.84 16.81 2.50
C ALA A 275 16.48 16.97 1.12
N ALA A 276 16.98 18.17 0.79
CA ALA A 276 17.70 18.42 -0.47
C ALA A 276 18.98 17.59 -0.58
N GLN A 277 19.71 17.38 0.51
CA GLN A 277 20.88 16.51 0.54
C GLN A 277 20.49 15.04 0.25
N LEU A 278 19.47 14.53 0.94
CA LEU A 278 18.97 13.15 0.72
C LEU A 278 18.49 12.93 -0.72
N LEU A 279 17.87 13.94 -1.32
CA LEU A 279 17.45 13.88 -2.72
C LEU A 279 18.63 13.80 -3.71
N ARG A 280 19.80 14.35 -3.35
CA ARG A 280 21.01 14.28 -4.20
C ARG A 280 21.75 12.95 -4.05
N GLU A 281 21.80 12.40 -2.84
CA GLU A 281 22.62 11.24 -2.53
C GLU A 281 22.06 9.93 -3.14
N ASP A 282 20.84 9.62 -2.90
CA ASP A 282 20.07 8.53 -3.53
C ASP A 282 18.67 8.50 -2.89
N ARG A 283 17.64 8.71 -3.68
CA ARG A 283 16.26 8.71 -3.19
C ARG A 283 15.80 7.33 -2.74
N ALA A 284 16.34 6.25 -3.28
CA ALA A 284 16.01 4.90 -2.85
C ALA A 284 16.50 4.60 -1.43
N GLY A 285 17.63 5.18 -1.05
CA GLY A 285 18.24 5.08 0.29
C GLY A 285 17.81 6.17 1.25
N ALA A 286 16.92 7.09 0.88
CA ALA A 286 16.59 8.27 1.69
C ALA A 286 16.16 7.90 3.13
N CYS A 287 15.31 6.89 3.30
CA CYS A 287 14.89 6.44 4.63
C CYS A 287 16.03 5.75 5.40
N GLU A 288 16.90 5.07 4.73
CA GLU A 288 18.06 4.42 5.35
C GLU A 288 19.10 5.45 5.79
N ALA A 289 19.42 6.39 4.93
CA ALA A 289 20.29 7.52 5.24
C ALA A 289 19.74 8.39 6.39
N ALA A 290 18.44 8.62 6.46
CA ALA A 290 17.81 9.35 7.56
C ALA A 290 17.96 8.60 8.90
N ARG A 291 17.81 7.28 8.93
CA ARG A 291 17.96 6.44 10.13
C ARG A 291 19.39 6.44 10.67
N HIS A 292 20.39 6.33 9.82
CA HIS A 292 21.79 6.36 10.23
C HIS A 292 22.19 7.69 10.87
N ARG A 293 21.63 8.81 10.43
CA ARG A 293 21.91 10.13 11.02
C ARG A 293 21.25 10.33 12.38
N SER A 294 20.08 9.75 12.62
CA SER A 294 19.42 9.81 13.93
C SER A 294 20.16 8.97 14.97
N ALA A 295 20.70 7.81 14.59
CA ALA A 295 21.47 6.95 15.46
C ALA A 295 22.85 7.53 15.85
N GLY A 296 23.44 8.37 15.01
CA GLY A 296 24.74 9.02 15.27
C GLY A 296 24.67 10.29 16.13
N ARG A 297 23.49 10.69 16.61
CA ARG A 297 23.26 11.86 17.49
C ARG A 297 22.87 11.49 18.93
N GLN A 298 22.86 10.21 19.26
CA GLN A 298 22.72 9.72 20.64
C GLN A 298 24.09 9.33 21.19
#